data_ea409b9804ed8f9e264f90148133fdde
#
_entry.id   ea409b9804ed8f9e264f90148133fdde
#
_cell.length_a   1.000
_cell.length_b   1.000
_cell.length_c   1.000
_cell.angle_alpha   90.00
_cell.angle_beta   90.00
_cell.angle_gamma   90.00
#
_symmetry.space_group_name_H-M   'P 1'
#
loop_
_entity.id
_entity.type
_entity.pdbx_description
1 polymer ?
#
loop_
_entity_poly.entity_id
_entity_poly.type
_entity_poly.pdbx_seq_one_letter_code
_entity_poly.pdbx_strand_id
1 'polypeptide(L)'
;MTEKLKPREKPHYVNNKDFTQAVVDYATLAQAAKKSGEPVPMVPNYLAESLLKINEGLSHKSNFVRYTYREEMVMDGVENCLRALANFDATVATRKGNPNAFGYFTQISWFAFLRRITKEKKQQDVKMKYIAESGLDEFMIDPDEDPEVAKVVQNFVDNLRRRIDEVKDK
;
A
#
# COMPACT_ATOMS: atom_id res chain seq x y z
N MET A 1 3.18 -21.67 44.08
CA MET A 1 2.59 -21.94 42.75
C MET A 1 2.31 -20.61 42.09
N THR A 2 3.16 -20.16 41.18
CA THR A 2 3.01 -18.91 40.44
C THR A 2 2.20 -19.18 39.19
N GLU A 3 0.97 -18.71 39.17
CA GLU A 3 0.07 -18.79 38.03
C GLU A 3 0.65 -17.94 36.88
N LYS A 4 1.10 -18.61 35.80
CA LYS A 4 1.57 -17.91 34.59
C LYS A 4 0.36 -17.25 33.93
N LEU A 5 0.25 -15.93 34.07
CA LEU A 5 -0.70 -15.11 33.32
C LEU A 5 -0.54 -15.38 31.81
N LYS A 6 -1.60 -15.88 31.19
CA LYS A 6 -1.67 -16.04 29.73
C LYS A 6 -1.45 -14.67 29.06
N PRO A 7 -0.67 -14.60 27.96
CA PRO A 7 -0.53 -13.35 27.22
C PRO A 7 -1.92 -12.85 26.82
N ARG A 8 -2.24 -11.57 27.14
CA ARG A 8 -3.46 -10.94 26.67
C ARG A 8 -3.49 -11.04 25.15
N GLU A 9 -4.40 -11.84 24.60
CA GLU A 9 -4.70 -11.81 23.17
C GLU A 9 -5.12 -10.39 22.83
N LYS A 10 -4.29 -9.71 22.01
CA LYS A 10 -4.66 -8.41 21.45
C LYS A 10 -5.92 -8.63 20.62
N PRO A 11 -7.04 -7.94 20.89
CA PRO A 11 -8.24 -8.13 20.12
C PRO A 11 -7.91 -7.85 18.64
N HIS A 12 -8.28 -8.79 17.77
CA HIS A 12 -8.16 -8.58 16.33
C HIS A 12 -8.92 -7.30 15.97
N TYR A 13 -8.26 -6.38 15.29
CA TYR A 13 -8.86 -5.11 14.86
C TYR A 13 -10.04 -5.29 13.89
N VAL A 14 -10.15 -6.45 13.24
CA VAL A 14 -11.30 -6.89 12.42
C VAL A 14 -11.60 -8.35 12.78
N ASN A 15 -12.86 -8.64 13.13
CA ASN A 15 -13.32 -10.02 13.31
C ASN A 15 -13.49 -10.68 11.93
N ASN A 16 -12.64 -11.65 11.62
CA ASN A 16 -12.63 -12.28 10.30
C ASN A 16 -13.95 -12.98 9.95
N LYS A 17 -14.63 -13.59 10.93
CA LYS A 17 -15.89 -14.31 10.70
C LYS A 17 -17.01 -13.35 10.31
N ASP A 18 -17.20 -12.31 11.11
CA ASP A 18 -18.25 -11.30 10.88
C ASP A 18 -17.97 -10.50 9.60
N PHE A 19 -16.70 -10.16 9.37
CA PHE A 19 -16.27 -9.48 8.15
C PHE A 19 -16.52 -10.34 6.90
N THR A 20 -16.17 -11.64 6.94
CA THR A 20 -16.42 -12.54 5.82
C THR A 20 -17.90 -12.66 5.52
N GLN A 21 -18.75 -12.80 6.54
CA GLN A 21 -20.19 -12.86 6.36
C GLN A 21 -20.74 -11.57 5.71
N ALA A 22 -20.35 -10.42 6.22
CA ALA A 22 -20.79 -9.13 5.66
C ALA A 22 -20.33 -8.92 4.20
N VAL A 23 -19.13 -9.40 3.86
CA VAL A 23 -18.63 -9.37 2.46
C VAL A 23 -19.47 -10.28 1.57
N VAL A 24 -19.79 -11.49 2.00
CA VAL A 24 -20.62 -12.44 1.24
C VAL A 24 -22.00 -11.85 0.99
N ASP A 25 -22.63 -11.29 2.02
CA ASP A 25 -23.96 -10.68 1.92
C ASP A 25 -23.95 -9.51 0.92
N TYR A 26 -22.97 -8.62 1.03
CA TYR A 26 -22.83 -7.50 0.10
C TYR A 26 -22.53 -7.96 -1.34
N ALA A 27 -21.62 -8.89 -1.53
CA ALA A 27 -21.24 -9.40 -2.85
C ALA A 27 -22.45 -10.04 -3.55
N THR A 28 -23.27 -10.79 -2.80
CA THR A 28 -24.50 -11.42 -3.31
C THR A 28 -25.49 -10.36 -3.80
N LEU A 29 -25.75 -9.32 -3.01
CA LEU A 29 -26.63 -8.21 -3.38
C LEU A 29 -26.09 -7.43 -4.59
N ALA A 30 -24.79 -7.13 -4.60
CA ALA A 30 -24.15 -6.40 -5.69
C ALA A 30 -24.16 -7.18 -7.01
N GLN A 31 -23.97 -8.51 -6.95
CA GLN A 31 -24.05 -9.39 -8.12
C GLN A 31 -25.49 -9.53 -8.65
N ALA A 32 -26.47 -9.61 -7.74
CA ALA A 32 -27.88 -9.63 -8.12
C ALA A 32 -28.28 -8.31 -8.83
N ALA A 33 -27.93 -7.16 -8.27
CA ALA A 33 -28.18 -5.86 -8.87
C ALA A 33 -27.53 -5.73 -10.27
N LYS A 34 -26.28 -6.19 -10.44
CA LYS A 34 -25.61 -6.20 -11.75
C LYS A 34 -26.35 -7.08 -12.77
N LYS A 35 -26.91 -8.21 -12.36
CA LYS A 35 -27.65 -9.12 -13.25
C LYS A 35 -29.01 -8.56 -13.65
N SER A 36 -29.69 -7.83 -12.75
CA SER A 36 -30.99 -7.19 -13.04
C SER A 36 -30.85 -5.83 -13.76
N GLY A 37 -29.63 -5.32 -13.91
CA GLY A 37 -29.38 -3.99 -14.49
C GLY A 37 -29.69 -2.84 -13.52
N GLU A 38 -29.86 -3.14 -12.24
CA GLU A 38 -30.09 -2.15 -11.19
C GLU A 38 -28.77 -1.53 -10.69
N PRO A 39 -28.80 -0.32 -10.10
CA PRO A 39 -27.62 0.28 -9.53
C PRO A 39 -27.07 -0.56 -8.37
N VAL A 40 -25.74 -0.75 -8.36
CA VAL A 40 -25.07 -1.49 -7.29
C VAL A 40 -25.29 -0.76 -5.96
N PRO A 41 -25.68 -1.46 -4.87
CA PRO A 41 -25.94 -0.84 -3.59
C PRO A 41 -24.66 -0.17 -3.02
N MET A 42 -24.88 0.89 -2.24
CA MET A 42 -23.76 1.57 -1.55
C MET A 42 -23.07 0.61 -0.58
N VAL A 43 -21.74 0.72 -0.50
CA VAL A 43 -20.94 -0.09 0.42
C VAL A 43 -21.27 0.30 1.87
N PRO A 44 -21.66 -0.65 2.74
CA PRO A 44 -21.90 -0.38 4.16
C PRO A 44 -20.66 0.18 4.87
N ASN A 45 -20.85 1.12 5.78
CA ASN A 45 -19.76 1.74 6.56
C ASN A 45 -18.88 0.70 7.27
N TYR A 46 -19.48 -0.35 7.82
CA TYR A 46 -18.74 -1.43 8.47
C TYR A 46 -17.71 -2.08 7.54
N LEU A 47 -18.07 -2.34 6.27
CA LEU A 47 -17.14 -2.90 5.29
C LEU A 47 -16.05 -1.90 4.92
N ALA A 48 -16.41 -0.64 4.68
CA ALA A 48 -15.44 0.41 4.35
C ALA A 48 -14.42 0.62 5.48
N GLU A 49 -14.87 0.73 6.73
CA GLU A 49 -14.00 0.84 7.90
C GLU A 49 -13.11 -0.40 8.10
N SER A 50 -13.68 -1.59 7.89
CA SER A 50 -12.92 -2.83 8.02
C SER A 50 -11.80 -2.92 6.98
N LEU A 51 -12.08 -2.54 5.73
CA LEU A 51 -11.07 -2.49 4.67
C LEU A 51 -9.99 -1.44 4.97
N LEU A 52 -10.37 -0.27 5.49
CA LEU A 52 -9.40 0.75 5.91
C LEU A 52 -8.48 0.19 7.01
N LYS A 53 -9.03 -0.40 8.07
CA LYS A 53 -8.26 -1.03 9.16
C LYS A 53 -7.32 -2.13 8.66
N ILE A 54 -7.74 -2.94 7.69
CA ILE A 54 -6.88 -3.98 7.08
C ILE A 54 -5.68 -3.33 6.38
N ASN A 55 -5.91 -2.29 5.59
CA ASN A 55 -4.85 -1.59 4.86
C ASN A 55 -3.91 -0.83 5.82
N GLU A 56 -4.43 -0.13 6.81
CA GLU A 56 -3.63 0.50 7.86
C GLU A 56 -2.77 -0.52 8.60
N GLY A 57 -3.37 -1.64 9.06
CA GLY A 57 -2.65 -2.72 9.72
C GLY A 57 -1.54 -3.31 8.87
N LEU A 58 -1.77 -3.45 7.56
CA LEU A 58 -0.77 -3.92 6.61
C LEU A 58 0.36 -2.90 6.44
N SER A 59 0.05 -1.59 6.37
CA SER A 59 1.03 -0.52 6.18
C SER A 59 2.06 -0.42 7.30
N HIS A 60 1.73 -0.90 8.51
CA HIS A 60 2.63 -0.93 9.66
C HIS A 60 3.58 -2.15 9.68
N LYS A 61 3.47 -3.06 8.71
CA LYS A 61 4.44 -4.16 8.59
C LYS A 61 5.83 -3.62 8.22
N SER A 62 6.88 -4.33 8.65
CA SER A 62 8.28 -3.97 8.40
C SER A 62 8.59 -3.68 6.94
N ASN A 63 7.89 -4.34 6.01
CA ASN A 63 8.06 -4.17 4.58
C ASN A 63 7.55 -2.82 4.05
N PHE A 64 6.65 -2.15 4.79
CA PHE A 64 5.93 -0.97 4.29
C PHE A 64 6.08 0.26 5.18
N VAL A 65 6.43 0.10 6.46
CA VAL A 65 6.43 1.17 7.47
C VAL A 65 7.40 2.33 7.16
N ARG A 66 8.44 2.10 6.36
CA ARG A 66 9.49 3.08 6.07
C ARG A 66 9.24 3.96 4.84
N TYR A 67 8.15 3.73 4.12
CA TYR A 67 7.85 4.53 2.93
C TYR A 67 7.17 5.85 3.32
N THR A 68 7.64 6.96 2.74
CA THR A 68 7.08 8.30 2.98
C THR A 68 5.67 8.45 2.43
N TYR A 69 5.33 7.70 1.38
CA TYR A 69 4.03 7.65 0.71
C TYR A 69 3.14 6.49 1.24
N ARG A 70 3.26 6.19 2.54
CA ARG A 70 2.49 5.10 3.19
C ARG A 70 0.99 5.37 3.17
N GLU A 71 0.56 6.62 3.33
CA GLU A 71 -0.85 7.00 3.30
C GLU A 71 -1.46 6.76 1.92
N GLU A 72 -0.75 7.10 0.86
CA GLU A 72 -1.17 6.83 -0.51
C GLU A 72 -1.23 5.32 -0.80
N MET A 73 -0.32 4.53 -0.22
CA MET A 73 -0.38 3.06 -0.31
C MET A 73 -1.67 2.53 0.34
N VAL A 74 -2.05 3.05 1.51
CA VAL A 74 -3.28 2.67 2.21
C VAL A 74 -4.50 3.02 1.36
N MET A 75 -4.55 4.22 0.80
CA MET A 75 -5.68 4.66 -0.04
C MET A 75 -5.78 3.85 -1.33
N ASP A 76 -4.67 3.57 -2.00
CA ASP A 76 -4.65 2.67 -3.18
C ASP A 76 -5.16 1.26 -2.81
N GLY A 77 -4.77 0.75 -1.65
CA GLY A 77 -5.23 -0.53 -1.15
C GLY A 77 -6.73 -0.55 -0.91
N VAL A 78 -7.27 0.46 -0.22
CA VAL A 78 -8.71 0.62 0.04
C VAL A 78 -9.50 0.71 -1.28
N GLU A 79 -9.05 1.54 -2.22
CA GLU A 79 -9.70 1.68 -3.53
C GLU A 79 -9.77 0.34 -4.28
N ASN A 80 -8.66 -0.40 -4.33
CA ASN A 80 -8.63 -1.71 -4.98
C ASN A 80 -9.52 -2.74 -4.28
N CYS A 81 -9.59 -2.71 -2.95
CA CYS A 81 -10.47 -3.57 -2.17
C CYS A 81 -11.94 -3.25 -2.44
N LEU A 82 -12.33 -1.97 -2.46
CA LEU A 82 -13.70 -1.54 -2.76
C LEU A 82 -14.15 -1.98 -4.15
N ARG A 83 -13.27 -1.85 -5.15
CA ARG A 83 -13.55 -2.34 -6.53
C ARG A 83 -13.71 -3.85 -6.59
N ALA A 84 -13.03 -4.60 -5.73
CA ALA A 84 -13.08 -6.05 -5.69
C ALA A 84 -14.24 -6.63 -4.86
N LEU A 85 -14.91 -5.81 -4.01
CA LEU A 85 -15.95 -6.27 -3.09
C LEU A 85 -17.07 -7.06 -3.78
N ALA A 86 -17.60 -6.53 -4.88
CA ALA A 86 -18.69 -7.17 -5.62
C ALA A 86 -18.26 -8.45 -6.36
N ASN A 87 -16.94 -8.69 -6.49
CA ASN A 87 -16.39 -9.85 -7.19
C ASN A 87 -15.94 -10.96 -6.22
N PHE A 88 -16.17 -10.78 -4.92
CA PHE A 88 -15.83 -11.81 -3.94
C PHE A 88 -16.68 -13.04 -4.16
N ASP A 89 -16.05 -14.19 -4.31
CA ASP A 89 -16.71 -15.49 -4.50
C ASP A 89 -16.50 -16.37 -3.26
N ALA A 90 -17.58 -16.59 -2.54
CA ALA A 90 -17.58 -17.42 -1.34
C ALA A 90 -17.43 -18.93 -1.64
N THR A 91 -17.63 -19.34 -2.90
CA THR A 91 -17.51 -20.75 -3.30
C THR A 91 -16.06 -21.18 -3.53
N VAL A 92 -15.16 -20.21 -3.74
CA VAL A 92 -13.72 -20.50 -3.88
C VAL A 92 -13.16 -20.92 -2.52
N ALA A 93 -13.01 -22.22 -2.35
CA ALA A 93 -12.52 -22.82 -1.13
C ALA A 93 -11.06 -22.42 -0.87
N THR A 94 -10.79 -21.89 0.32
CA THR A 94 -9.43 -21.81 0.84
C THR A 94 -8.93 -23.22 1.22
N ARG A 95 -7.63 -23.36 1.54
CA ARG A 95 -7.06 -24.64 2.02
C ARG A 95 -7.85 -25.29 3.17
N LYS A 96 -8.65 -24.51 3.92
CA LYS A 96 -9.47 -24.98 5.06
C LYS A 96 -10.94 -25.18 4.69
N GLY A 97 -11.33 -25.02 3.42
CA GLY A 97 -12.70 -25.23 2.97
C GLY A 97 -13.67 -24.09 3.29
N ASN A 98 -13.26 -23.05 4.00
CA ASN A 98 -14.11 -21.92 4.37
C ASN A 98 -13.67 -20.65 3.62
N PRO A 99 -14.59 -19.79 3.18
CA PRO A 99 -14.27 -18.51 2.58
C PRO A 99 -13.54 -17.63 3.60
N ASN A 100 -12.50 -16.91 3.16
CA ASN A 100 -11.69 -16.03 4.00
C ASN A 100 -11.54 -14.67 3.34
N ALA A 101 -12.48 -13.78 3.58
CA ALA A 101 -12.46 -12.43 3.03
C ALA A 101 -11.25 -11.63 3.54
N PHE A 102 -10.87 -11.79 4.80
CA PHE A 102 -9.71 -11.10 5.36
C PHE A 102 -8.41 -11.43 4.59
N GLY A 103 -8.16 -12.70 4.32
CA GLY A 103 -7.01 -13.13 3.53
C GLY A 103 -7.05 -12.61 2.09
N TYR A 104 -8.23 -12.69 1.46
CA TYR A 104 -8.44 -12.19 0.11
C TYR A 104 -8.14 -10.70 -0.02
N PHE A 105 -8.72 -9.86 0.84
CA PHE A 105 -8.49 -8.41 0.78
C PHE A 105 -7.07 -8.01 1.24
N THR A 106 -6.48 -8.72 2.19
CA THR A 106 -5.07 -8.51 2.53
C THR A 106 -4.16 -8.75 1.34
N GLN A 107 -4.43 -9.76 0.52
CA GLN A 107 -3.67 -10.04 -0.69
C GLN A 107 -3.85 -8.94 -1.76
N ILE A 108 -5.06 -8.44 -1.96
CA ILE A 108 -5.33 -7.31 -2.87
C ILE A 108 -4.55 -6.07 -2.42
N SER A 109 -4.62 -5.74 -1.12
CA SER A 109 -3.88 -4.64 -0.52
C SER A 109 -2.38 -4.76 -0.71
N TRP A 110 -1.84 -5.96 -0.49
CA TRP A 110 -0.42 -6.26 -0.71
C TRP A 110 0.03 -5.93 -2.13
N PHE A 111 -0.71 -6.40 -3.13
CA PHE A 111 -0.39 -6.11 -4.52
C PHE A 111 -0.60 -4.63 -4.89
N ALA A 112 -1.57 -3.94 -4.29
CA ALA A 112 -1.74 -2.51 -4.47
C ALA A 112 -0.51 -1.74 -3.94
N PHE A 113 -0.01 -2.11 -2.76
CA PHE A 113 1.19 -1.51 -2.16
C PHE A 113 2.43 -1.74 -3.03
N LEU A 114 2.64 -2.95 -3.53
CA LEU A 114 3.76 -3.24 -4.43
C LEU A 114 3.68 -2.42 -5.72
N ARG A 115 2.48 -2.24 -6.29
CA ARG A 115 2.29 -1.39 -7.48
C ARG A 115 2.61 0.07 -7.20
N ARG A 116 2.22 0.60 -6.04
CA ARG A 116 2.58 1.98 -5.63
C ARG A 116 4.09 2.12 -5.51
N ILE A 117 4.76 1.21 -4.83
CA ILE A 117 6.23 1.22 -4.69
C ILE A 117 6.91 1.23 -6.06
N THR A 118 6.47 0.38 -6.98
CA THR A 118 7.00 0.33 -8.34
C THR A 118 6.79 1.64 -9.10
N LYS A 119 5.59 2.23 -8.97
CA LYS A 119 5.25 3.52 -9.57
C LYS A 119 6.15 4.64 -9.04
N GLU A 120 6.32 4.73 -7.72
CA GLU A 120 7.15 5.76 -7.09
C GLU A 120 8.63 5.61 -7.46
N LYS A 121 9.15 4.37 -7.50
CA LYS A 121 10.51 4.11 -8.00
C LYS A 121 10.68 4.59 -9.44
N LYS A 122 9.75 4.25 -10.32
CA LYS A 122 9.80 4.70 -11.72
C LYS A 122 9.76 6.22 -11.84
N GLN A 123 8.95 6.90 -11.02
CA GLN A 123 8.94 8.37 -11.00
C GLN A 123 10.25 8.97 -10.51
N GLN A 124 10.87 8.34 -9.50
CA GLN A 124 12.20 8.76 -9.03
C GLN A 124 13.25 8.57 -10.13
N ASP A 125 13.23 7.46 -10.84
CA ASP A 125 14.15 7.20 -11.96
C ASP A 125 13.97 8.25 -13.07
N VAL A 126 12.72 8.63 -13.40
CA VAL A 126 12.45 9.68 -14.40
C VAL A 126 12.99 11.04 -13.91
N LYS A 127 12.77 11.39 -12.64
CA LYS A 127 13.32 12.63 -12.06
C LYS A 127 14.85 12.66 -12.12
N MET A 128 15.51 11.54 -11.80
CA MET A 128 16.96 11.45 -11.87
C MET A 128 17.49 11.61 -13.31
N LYS A 129 16.84 10.98 -14.28
CA LYS A 129 17.18 11.17 -15.69
C LYS A 129 17.04 12.62 -16.14
N TYR A 130 15.95 13.28 -15.73
CA TYR A 130 15.74 14.69 -16.05
C TYR A 130 16.84 15.59 -15.45
N ILE A 131 17.22 15.36 -14.19
CA ILE A 131 18.31 16.10 -13.53
C ILE A 131 19.62 15.88 -14.28
N ALA A 132 19.93 14.64 -14.66
CA ALA A 132 21.14 14.31 -15.42
C ALA A 132 21.20 15.01 -16.80
N GLU A 133 20.06 15.10 -17.47
CA GLU A 133 19.97 15.74 -18.79
C GLU A 133 20.01 17.27 -18.72
N SER A 134 19.55 17.85 -17.61
CA SER A 134 19.48 19.30 -17.42
C SER A 134 20.79 19.90 -16.85
N GLY A 135 21.74 19.06 -16.43
CA GLY A 135 23.00 19.56 -15.81
C GLY A 135 22.79 20.27 -14.47
N LEU A 136 21.65 20.09 -13.82
CA LEU A 136 21.33 20.77 -12.55
C LEU A 136 22.28 20.38 -11.41
N ASP A 137 22.92 19.23 -11.46
CA ASP A 137 23.92 18.79 -10.52
C ASP A 137 25.20 19.65 -10.57
N GLU A 138 25.59 20.15 -11.75
CA GLU A 138 26.72 21.06 -11.94
C GLU A 138 26.37 22.49 -11.47
N PHE A 139 25.10 22.90 -11.59
CA PHE A 139 24.64 24.23 -11.22
C PHE A 139 24.56 24.45 -9.69
N MET A 140 24.56 23.38 -8.92
CA MET A 140 24.50 23.43 -7.45
C MET A 140 25.85 23.67 -6.79
N ILE A 141 26.95 23.70 -7.54
CA ILE A 141 28.30 23.94 -7.01
C ILE A 141 28.65 25.42 -7.20
N ASP A 142 28.66 26.17 -6.12
CA ASP A 142 29.11 27.57 -6.10
C ASP A 142 30.59 27.59 -5.68
N PRO A 143 31.52 28.09 -6.54
CA PRO A 143 32.94 28.16 -6.19
C PRO A 143 33.27 29.19 -5.09
N ASP A 144 32.37 30.14 -4.83
CA ASP A 144 32.55 31.22 -3.85
C ASP A 144 31.87 30.94 -2.49
N GLU A 145 31.33 29.71 -2.29
CA GLU A 145 30.62 29.31 -1.07
C GLU A 145 31.56 29.09 0.13
N ASP A 146 31.02 29.27 1.35
CA ASP A 146 31.72 28.91 2.59
C ASP A 146 32.20 27.45 2.55
N PRO A 147 33.48 27.17 2.95
CA PRO A 147 34.04 25.82 2.86
C PRO A 147 33.25 24.72 3.56
N GLU A 148 32.56 25.01 4.66
CA GLU A 148 31.72 24.02 5.34
C GLU A 148 30.44 23.75 4.54
N VAL A 149 29.81 24.78 4.00
CA VAL A 149 28.61 24.66 3.14
C VAL A 149 28.99 23.97 1.84
N ALA A 150 30.09 24.39 1.20
CA ALA A 150 30.59 23.76 -0.03
C ALA A 150 30.81 22.25 0.16
N LYS A 151 31.33 21.79 1.30
CA LYS A 151 31.51 20.37 1.60
C LYS A 151 30.19 19.61 1.70
N VAL A 152 29.16 20.21 2.30
CA VAL A 152 27.82 19.62 2.40
C VAL A 152 27.18 19.50 1.01
N VAL A 153 27.27 20.58 0.21
CA VAL A 153 26.76 20.62 -1.17
C VAL A 153 27.48 19.58 -2.03
N GLN A 154 28.81 19.50 -1.95
CA GLN A 154 29.59 18.52 -2.70
C GLN A 154 29.18 17.09 -2.36
N ASN A 155 29.03 16.76 -1.07
CA ASN A 155 28.55 15.44 -0.65
C ASN A 155 27.17 15.13 -1.19
N PHE A 156 26.27 16.12 -1.26
CA PHE A 156 24.94 15.97 -1.84
C PHE A 156 25.02 15.70 -3.34
N VAL A 157 25.80 16.49 -4.08
CA VAL A 157 26.01 16.33 -5.54
C VAL A 157 26.61 14.97 -5.85
N ASP A 158 27.62 14.51 -5.10
CA ASP A 158 28.23 13.19 -5.29
C ASP A 158 27.23 12.05 -5.06
N ASN A 159 26.39 12.17 -4.05
CA ASN A 159 25.30 11.23 -3.83
C ASN A 159 24.28 11.25 -4.97
N LEU A 160 23.96 12.44 -5.50
CA LEU A 160 23.04 12.60 -6.62
C LEU A 160 23.63 11.94 -7.88
N ARG A 161 24.89 12.21 -8.22
CA ARG A 161 25.60 11.61 -9.37
C ARG A 161 25.61 10.09 -9.29
N ARG A 162 25.96 9.53 -8.15
CA ARG A 162 25.93 8.07 -7.94
C ARG A 162 24.53 7.49 -8.24
N ARG A 163 23.45 8.14 -7.78
CA ARG A 163 22.07 7.70 -8.03
C ARG A 163 21.69 7.85 -9.50
N ILE A 164 22.17 8.87 -10.18
CA ILE A 164 21.99 9.07 -11.62
C ILE A 164 22.63 7.92 -12.41
N ASP A 165 23.86 7.55 -12.07
CA ASP A 165 24.58 6.46 -12.73
C ASP A 165 23.89 5.12 -12.53
N GLU A 166 23.43 4.82 -11.30
CA GLU A 166 22.62 3.62 -11.02
C GLU A 166 21.33 3.53 -11.86
N VAL A 167 20.78 4.66 -12.31
CA VAL A 167 19.56 4.71 -13.15
C VAL A 167 19.91 4.62 -14.64
N LYS A 168 21.06 5.14 -15.07
CA LYS A 168 21.52 5.03 -16.47
C LYS A 168 21.89 3.60 -16.85
N ASP A 169 22.38 2.81 -15.89
CA ASP A 169 22.83 1.43 -16.09
C ASP A 169 21.69 0.40 -16.11
N LYS A 170 20.43 0.82 -15.94
CA LYS A 170 19.20 -0.02 -16.00
C LYS A 170 18.46 0.13 -17.33
#